data_4147c137fe3119318f6008f97f7861a8
#
_entry.id   4147c137fe3119318f6008f97f7861a8
#
_cell.length_a   1.000
_cell.length_b   1.000
_cell.length_c   1.000
_cell.angle_alpha   90.00
_cell.angle_beta   90.00
_cell.angle_gamma   90.00
#
_symmetry.space_group_name_H-M   'P 1'
#
loop_
_entity.id
_entity.type
_entity.pdbx_description
1 polymer ?
#
loop_
_entity_poly.entity_id
_entity_poly.type
_entity_poly.pdbx_seq_one_letter_code
_entity_poly.pdbx_strand_id
1 'polypeptide(L)'
;MENSKVIMMVILGMLSLWPMEVMGSPRLHKVGGSKGWNEKTNYTQWSSQQHVYVGDWLIFVFDKRSYNVLDVNKTSYENCVDTNFIKNVTRGGRDVVQLIKAKTYYFISSGGYCFHGMKVIVDVQEHQTLAPSSSLSLSTMKSGGNFILSCFGIIVVNVVYVSLISMGIL
;
A
#
# COMPACT_ATOMS: atom_id res chain seq x y z
N MET A 1 27.65 11.84 37.79
CA MET A 1 27.61 12.35 36.40
C MET A 1 27.89 11.28 35.35
N GLU A 2 28.53 10.17 35.69
CA GLU A 2 28.89 9.10 34.75
C GLU A 2 27.71 8.21 34.36
N ASN A 3 26.86 7.88 35.31
CA ASN A 3 25.67 7.04 35.07
C ASN A 3 24.64 7.66 34.09
N SER A 4 24.58 8.98 34.01
CA SER A 4 23.70 9.71 33.11
C SER A 4 24.12 9.54 31.63
N LYS A 5 25.43 9.50 31.36
CA LYS A 5 25.97 9.30 30.00
C LYS A 5 25.71 7.87 29.49
N VAL A 6 25.84 6.87 30.38
CA VAL A 6 25.59 5.47 30.05
C VAL A 6 24.12 5.26 29.73
N ILE A 7 23.21 5.81 30.56
CA ILE A 7 21.75 5.73 30.34
C ILE A 7 21.39 6.40 29.01
N MET A 8 21.98 7.54 28.69
CA MET A 8 21.71 8.25 27.43
C MET A 8 22.19 7.47 26.19
N MET A 9 23.35 6.80 26.27
CA MET A 9 23.84 5.94 25.19
C MET A 9 22.97 4.70 24.99
N VAL A 10 22.48 4.08 26.06
CA VAL A 10 21.57 2.91 25.98
C VAL A 10 20.25 3.32 25.34
N ILE A 11 19.70 4.48 25.70
CA ILE A 11 18.44 5.00 25.12
C ILE A 11 18.62 5.33 23.64
N LEU A 12 19.74 5.96 23.25
CA LEU A 12 20.06 6.21 21.82
C LEU A 12 20.23 4.89 21.03
N GLY A 13 20.86 3.90 21.63
CA GLY A 13 21.03 2.57 21.00
C GLY A 13 19.70 1.81 20.83
N MET A 14 18.77 1.95 21.77
CA MET A 14 17.43 1.34 21.65
C MET A 14 16.53 2.04 20.62
N LEU A 15 16.68 3.36 20.44
CA LEU A 15 15.94 4.13 19.43
C LEU A 15 16.34 3.77 18.01
N SER A 16 17.57 3.28 17.78
CA SER A 16 18.04 2.87 16.44
C SER A 16 17.57 1.48 16.01
N LEU A 17 16.95 0.70 16.90
CA LEU A 17 16.46 -0.66 16.61
C LEU A 17 14.97 -0.68 16.25
N TRP A 18 14.28 0.46 16.20
CA TRP A 18 12.90 0.48 15.74
C TRP A 18 12.87 0.26 14.22
N PRO A 19 12.19 -0.80 13.75
CA PRO A 19 12.02 -1.00 12.32
C PRO A 19 11.26 0.20 11.75
N MET A 20 11.89 0.95 10.86
CA MET A 20 11.19 1.90 10.02
C MET A 20 10.30 1.08 9.07
N GLU A 21 9.00 1.06 9.36
CA GLU A 21 8.03 0.53 8.41
C GLU A 21 8.05 1.43 7.17
N VAL A 22 8.58 0.89 6.07
CA VAL A 22 8.56 1.56 4.78
C VAL A 22 7.12 1.40 4.24
N MET A 23 6.26 2.33 4.61
CA MET A 23 4.97 2.45 3.94
C MET A 23 5.20 2.90 2.50
N GLY A 24 4.71 2.12 1.54
CA GLY A 24 4.74 2.51 0.14
C GLY A 24 4.05 3.88 -0.05
N SER A 25 4.68 4.78 -0.82
CA SER A 25 4.06 6.08 -1.11
C SER A 25 2.79 5.91 -1.95
N PRO A 26 1.70 6.64 -1.62
CA PRO A 26 0.45 6.59 -2.39
C PRO A 26 0.67 6.91 -3.88
N ARG A 27 0.06 6.12 -4.75
CA ARG A 27 0.14 6.29 -6.20
C ARG A 27 -1.15 6.87 -6.76
N LEU A 28 -1.03 7.58 -7.89
CA LEU A 28 -2.17 8.11 -8.64
C LEU A 28 -2.39 7.28 -9.91
N HIS A 29 -3.52 6.59 -9.98
CA HIS A 29 -3.92 5.76 -11.13
C HIS A 29 -4.91 6.51 -11.99
N LYS A 30 -4.54 6.82 -13.24
CA LYS A 30 -5.46 7.45 -14.20
C LYS A 30 -6.36 6.39 -14.82
N VAL A 31 -7.64 6.42 -14.49
CA VAL A 31 -8.63 5.46 -14.99
C VAL A 31 -8.75 5.56 -16.51
N GLY A 32 -8.60 4.42 -17.18
CA GLY A 32 -8.57 4.35 -18.65
C GLY A 32 -7.28 4.84 -19.30
N GLY A 33 -6.24 5.14 -18.50
CA GLY A 33 -4.92 5.53 -18.99
C GLY A 33 -4.94 6.80 -19.85
N SER A 34 -4.30 6.76 -21.02
CA SER A 34 -4.25 7.91 -21.94
C SER A 34 -5.63 8.34 -22.45
N LYS A 35 -6.54 7.40 -22.63
CA LYS A 35 -7.90 7.66 -23.14
C LYS A 35 -8.80 8.34 -22.10
N GLY A 36 -8.55 8.13 -20.79
CA GLY A 36 -9.38 8.63 -19.71
C GLY A 36 -10.73 7.91 -19.62
N TRP A 37 -11.71 8.59 -18.97
CA TRP A 37 -13.05 8.04 -18.73
C TRP A 37 -14.01 8.40 -19.86
N ASN A 38 -14.22 7.44 -20.78
CA ASN A 38 -15.10 7.56 -21.96
C ASN A 38 -15.53 6.18 -22.51
N GLU A 39 -16.48 6.15 -23.45
CA GLU A 39 -17.02 4.92 -24.04
C GLU A 39 -16.02 4.09 -24.86
N LYS A 40 -14.91 4.69 -25.32
CA LYS A 40 -13.94 4.02 -26.21
C LYS A 40 -12.83 3.30 -25.43
N THR A 41 -12.96 3.20 -24.13
CA THR A 41 -11.96 2.61 -23.24
C THR A 41 -12.36 1.21 -22.79
N ASN A 42 -11.46 0.26 -22.93
CA ASN A 42 -11.62 -1.08 -22.37
C ASN A 42 -11.15 -1.07 -20.90
N TYR A 43 -12.11 -0.91 -19.98
CA TYR A 43 -11.82 -0.81 -18.54
C TYR A 43 -11.42 -2.15 -17.93
N THR A 44 -11.92 -3.27 -18.44
CA THR A 44 -11.51 -4.61 -17.99
C THR A 44 -10.03 -4.83 -18.25
N GLN A 45 -9.55 -4.50 -19.44
CA GLN A 45 -8.13 -4.58 -19.78
C GLN A 45 -7.29 -3.60 -18.95
N TRP A 46 -7.75 -2.37 -18.78
CA TRP A 46 -7.05 -1.40 -17.97
C TRP A 46 -6.93 -1.88 -16.51
N SER A 47 -8.03 -2.31 -15.91
CA SER A 47 -8.08 -2.75 -14.51
C SER A 47 -7.19 -3.96 -14.24
N SER A 48 -7.14 -4.94 -15.16
CA SER A 48 -6.30 -6.13 -15.00
C SER A 48 -4.79 -5.84 -14.97
N GLN A 49 -4.38 -4.67 -15.42
CA GLN A 49 -2.98 -4.23 -15.44
C GLN A 49 -2.61 -3.34 -14.24
N GLN A 50 -3.58 -3.06 -13.35
CA GLN A 50 -3.33 -2.19 -12.21
C GLN A 50 -3.07 -3.01 -10.94
N HIS A 51 -2.08 -2.58 -10.18
CA HIS A 51 -1.85 -3.00 -8.80
C HIS A 51 -2.15 -1.81 -7.91
N VAL A 52 -3.27 -1.87 -7.21
CA VAL A 52 -3.81 -0.74 -6.44
C VAL A 52 -3.84 -1.11 -4.97
N TYR A 53 -3.35 -0.22 -4.14
CA TYR A 53 -3.23 -0.44 -2.70
C TYR A 53 -4.00 0.59 -1.90
N VAL A 54 -4.27 0.27 -0.64
CA VAL A 54 -4.89 1.21 0.31
C VAL A 54 -4.01 2.46 0.42
N GLY A 55 -4.65 3.62 0.34
CA GLY A 55 -3.97 4.93 0.31
C GLY A 55 -3.80 5.49 -1.10
N ASP A 56 -3.84 4.66 -2.14
CA ASP A 56 -3.74 5.11 -3.53
C ASP A 56 -4.93 5.98 -3.94
N TRP A 57 -4.75 6.67 -5.07
CA TRP A 57 -5.75 7.57 -5.65
C TRP A 57 -6.12 7.12 -7.05
N LEU A 58 -7.41 7.19 -7.37
CA LEU A 58 -7.91 7.16 -8.75
C LEU A 58 -8.16 8.58 -9.24
N ILE A 59 -7.80 8.88 -10.49
CA ILE A 59 -8.21 10.09 -11.17
C ILE A 59 -9.03 9.74 -12.40
N PHE A 60 -10.24 10.29 -12.47
CA PHE A 60 -11.12 10.22 -13.63
C PHE A 60 -11.02 11.53 -14.42
N VAL A 61 -10.67 11.41 -15.71
CA VAL A 61 -10.56 12.55 -16.62
C VAL A 61 -11.57 12.39 -17.75
N PHE A 62 -12.53 13.30 -17.83
CA PHE A 62 -13.67 13.19 -18.75
C PHE A 62 -14.32 14.56 -19.05
N ASP A 63 -15.15 14.61 -20.08
CA ASP A 63 -16.05 15.75 -20.31
C ASP A 63 -17.27 15.65 -19.38
N LYS A 64 -17.33 16.52 -18.39
CA LYS A 64 -18.42 16.54 -17.39
C LYS A 64 -19.81 16.88 -17.97
N ARG A 65 -19.90 17.38 -19.21
CA ARG A 65 -21.17 17.62 -19.89
C ARG A 65 -21.78 16.34 -20.43
N SER A 66 -20.92 15.35 -20.75
CA SER A 66 -21.33 14.08 -21.33
C SER A 66 -21.37 12.97 -20.30
N TYR A 67 -20.41 12.94 -19.39
CA TYR A 67 -20.19 11.81 -18.49
C TYR A 67 -20.17 12.20 -17.02
N ASN A 68 -20.41 11.22 -16.18
CA ASN A 68 -20.26 11.33 -14.74
C ASN A 68 -19.54 10.08 -14.18
N VAL A 69 -19.25 10.09 -12.89
CA VAL A 69 -18.63 8.99 -12.16
C VAL A 69 -19.41 8.75 -10.88
N LEU A 70 -19.99 7.56 -10.76
CA LEU A 70 -20.72 7.12 -9.59
C LEU A 70 -20.02 5.91 -8.98
N ASP A 71 -19.69 6.00 -7.69
CA ASP A 71 -19.28 4.86 -6.87
C ASP A 71 -20.55 4.10 -6.46
N VAL A 72 -20.62 2.81 -6.78
CA VAL A 72 -21.81 1.97 -6.60
C VAL A 72 -21.45 0.66 -5.92
N ASN A 73 -22.46 -0.09 -5.49
CA ASN A 73 -22.29 -1.45 -5.04
C ASN A 73 -22.19 -2.43 -6.23
N LYS A 74 -21.84 -3.70 -5.94
CA LYS A 74 -21.69 -4.74 -6.95
C LYS A 74 -22.97 -4.96 -7.78
N THR A 75 -24.12 -5.03 -7.12
CA THR A 75 -25.40 -5.26 -7.79
C THR A 75 -25.75 -4.13 -8.76
N SER A 76 -25.55 -2.87 -8.34
CA SER A 76 -25.75 -1.69 -9.20
C SER A 76 -24.77 -1.66 -10.37
N TYR A 77 -23.53 -2.10 -10.17
CA TYR A 77 -22.53 -2.22 -11.22
C TYR A 77 -22.91 -3.29 -12.27
N GLU A 78 -23.35 -4.45 -11.83
CA GLU A 78 -23.74 -5.57 -12.71
C GLU A 78 -24.95 -5.19 -13.57
N ASN A 79 -25.95 -4.57 -12.97
CA ASN A 79 -27.22 -4.20 -13.60
C ASN A 79 -27.25 -2.78 -14.16
N CYS A 80 -26.15 -2.04 -14.10
CA CYS A 80 -26.07 -0.63 -14.51
C CYS A 80 -27.15 0.27 -13.88
N VAL A 81 -27.42 0.07 -12.58
CA VAL A 81 -28.37 0.88 -11.81
C VAL A 81 -27.65 2.10 -11.24
N ASP A 82 -28.00 3.28 -11.74
CA ASP A 82 -27.37 4.55 -11.40
C ASP A 82 -28.13 5.35 -10.32
N THR A 83 -29.29 4.88 -9.88
CA THR A 83 -30.10 5.56 -8.84
C THR A 83 -29.61 5.27 -7.42
N ASN A 84 -28.98 4.10 -7.18
CA ASN A 84 -28.51 3.64 -5.87
C ASN A 84 -26.99 3.74 -5.76
N PHE A 85 -26.42 4.91 -5.99
CA PHE A 85 -25.00 5.13 -5.83
C PHE A 85 -24.61 5.37 -4.37
N ILE A 86 -23.41 4.90 -4.00
CA ILE A 86 -22.81 5.16 -2.69
C ILE A 86 -22.32 6.60 -2.63
N LYS A 87 -21.71 7.08 -3.74
CA LYS A 87 -21.14 8.42 -3.83
C LYS A 87 -21.12 8.90 -5.27
N ASN A 88 -21.57 10.16 -5.48
CA ASN A 88 -21.29 10.86 -6.73
C ASN A 88 -19.91 11.51 -6.64
N VAL A 89 -19.00 11.06 -7.50
CA VAL A 89 -17.61 11.54 -7.57
C VAL A 89 -17.49 12.77 -8.45
N THR A 90 -18.44 13.00 -9.36
CA THR A 90 -18.41 14.04 -10.38
C THR A 90 -18.40 15.45 -9.78
N ARG A 91 -17.37 16.23 -10.11
CA ARG A 91 -17.23 17.64 -9.73
C ARG A 91 -16.86 18.51 -10.94
N GLY A 92 -15.71 18.24 -11.55
CA GLY A 92 -15.12 19.08 -12.57
C GLY A 92 -14.63 18.39 -13.83
N GLY A 93 -14.70 17.05 -13.91
CA GLY A 93 -14.19 16.28 -15.04
C GLY A 93 -12.70 15.92 -14.92
N ARG A 94 -12.08 16.27 -13.81
CA ARG A 94 -10.77 15.80 -13.34
C ARG A 94 -10.87 15.44 -11.86
N ASP A 95 -11.64 14.42 -11.57
CA ASP A 95 -12.10 14.13 -10.23
C ASP A 95 -11.30 12.96 -9.63
N VAL A 96 -10.96 13.09 -8.35
CA VAL A 96 -10.13 12.12 -7.65
C VAL A 96 -10.88 11.42 -6.54
N VAL A 97 -10.54 10.15 -6.33
CA VAL A 97 -11.04 9.30 -5.24
C VAL A 97 -9.86 8.68 -4.53
N GLN A 98 -9.76 8.85 -3.23
CA GLN A 98 -8.83 8.12 -2.40
C GLN A 98 -9.40 6.75 -2.02
N LEU A 99 -8.59 5.72 -2.12
CA LEU A 99 -8.95 4.35 -1.82
C LEU A 99 -8.51 4.02 -0.40
N ILE A 100 -9.42 4.17 0.55
CA ILE A 100 -9.10 4.12 2.00
C ILE A 100 -9.33 2.75 2.64
N LYS A 101 -9.81 1.76 1.89
CA LYS A 101 -10.10 0.40 2.39
C LYS A 101 -9.70 -0.64 1.36
N ALA A 102 -9.15 -1.75 1.82
CA ALA A 102 -8.93 -2.94 1.02
C ALA A 102 -10.29 -3.60 0.71
N LYS A 103 -10.77 -3.35 -0.48
CA LYS A 103 -12.02 -3.92 -1.03
C LYS A 103 -12.07 -3.69 -2.52
N THR A 104 -13.02 -4.35 -3.16
CA THR A 104 -13.36 -4.06 -4.56
C THR A 104 -14.26 -2.83 -4.63
N TYR A 105 -13.86 -1.85 -5.43
CA TYR A 105 -14.64 -0.65 -5.75
C TYR A 105 -15.24 -0.78 -7.14
N TYR A 106 -16.45 -0.24 -7.31
CA TYR A 106 -17.22 -0.31 -8.54
C TYR A 106 -17.62 1.10 -8.96
N PHE A 107 -17.23 1.50 -10.16
CA PHE A 107 -17.60 2.80 -10.71
C PHE A 107 -18.35 2.63 -12.03
N ILE A 108 -19.38 3.44 -12.23
CA ILE A 108 -20.18 3.48 -13.47
C ILE A 108 -20.39 4.93 -13.93
N SER A 109 -20.71 5.10 -15.21
CA SER A 109 -21.32 6.34 -15.71
C SER A 109 -22.82 6.12 -15.92
N SER A 110 -23.64 7.11 -15.54
CA SER A 110 -25.09 7.09 -15.74
C SER A 110 -25.50 7.39 -17.19
N GLY A 111 -26.77 7.60 -17.43
CA GLY A 111 -27.28 8.00 -18.74
C GLY A 111 -27.18 6.93 -19.83
N GLY A 112 -27.14 5.66 -19.45
CA GLY A 112 -27.02 4.54 -20.37
C GLY A 112 -25.59 4.14 -20.72
N TYR A 113 -24.60 4.97 -20.43
CA TYR A 113 -23.20 4.72 -20.77
C TYR A 113 -22.60 3.48 -20.09
N CYS A 114 -23.11 3.12 -18.90
CA CYS A 114 -22.72 1.88 -18.22
C CYS A 114 -22.98 0.65 -19.10
N PHE A 115 -24.10 0.58 -19.80
CA PHE A 115 -24.44 -0.51 -20.73
C PHE A 115 -23.50 -0.56 -21.93
N HIS A 116 -22.90 0.56 -22.30
CA HIS A 116 -21.88 0.68 -23.36
C HIS A 116 -20.46 0.47 -22.84
N GLY A 117 -20.32 -0.04 -21.61
CA GLY A 117 -19.03 -0.42 -21.05
C GLY A 117 -18.31 0.68 -20.26
N MET A 118 -18.93 1.87 -20.04
CA MET A 118 -18.36 2.86 -19.13
C MET A 118 -18.59 2.46 -17.67
N LYS A 119 -17.89 1.40 -17.29
CA LYS A 119 -17.88 0.87 -15.93
C LYS A 119 -16.54 0.21 -15.63
N VAL A 120 -16.05 0.33 -14.41
CA VAL A 120 -14.76 -0.21 -13.98
C VAL A 120 -14.83 -0.84 -12.61
N ILE A 121 -14.13 -1.95 -12.46
CA ILE A 121 -13.87 -2.62 -11.19
C ILE A 121 -12.42 -2.32 -10.80
N VAL A 122 -12.20 -1.94 -9.54
CA VAL A 122 -10.86 -1.73 -9.00
C VAL A 122 -10.72 -2.53 -7.71
N ASP A 123 -9.87 -3.53 -7.74
CA ASP A 123 -9.54 -4.33 -6.57
C ASP A 123 -8.39 -3.69 -5.81
N VAL A 124 -8.63 -3.31 -4.55
CA VAL A 124 -7.68 -2.60 -3.69
C VAL A 124 -7.18 -3.54 -2.62
N GLN A 125 -5.87 -3.73 -2.60
CA GLN A 125 -5.18 -4.62 -1.68
C GLN A 125 -4.53 -3.85 -0.53
N GLU A 126 -4.32 -4.52 0.60
CA GLU A 126 -3.45 -3.98 1.65
C GLU A 126 -1.99 -4.00 1.17
N HIS A 127 -1.21 -3.02 1.58
CA HIS A 127 0.23 -3.12 1.46
C HIS A 127 0.70 -4.34 2.25
N GLN A 128 1.28 -5.33 1.57
CA GLN A 128 1.94 -6.43 2.27
C GLN A 128 3.16 -5.85 2.98
N THR A 129 3.02 -5.57 4.27
CA THR A 129 4.18 -5.49 5.15
C THR A 129 4.80 -6.89 5.10
N LEU A 130 6.01 -6.99 4.56
CA LEU A 130 6.80 -8.21 4.68
C LEU A 130 7.02 -8.42 6.17
N ALA A 131 6.09 -9.10 6.83
CA ALA A 131 6.36 -9.67 8.13
C ALA A 131 7.61 -10.54 7.94
N PRO A 132 8.64 -10.43 8.78
CA PRO A 132 9.75 -11.36 8.75
C PRO A 132 9.13 -12.74 8.95
N SER A 133 9.08 -13.51 7.86
CA SER A 133 8.57 -14.88 7.87
C SER A 133 9.55 -15.72 8.69
N SER A 134 9.29 -15.80 10.00
CA SER A 134 9.89 -16.80 10.88
C SER A 134 9.24 -18.16 10.65
N SER A 135 9.19 -18.61 9.41
CA SER A 135 9.02 -20.00 9.07
C SER A 135 10.42 -20.61 8.92
N LEU A 136 11.04 -20.91 10.04
CA LEU A 136 12.13 -21.87 10.11
C LEU A 136 11.54 -23.27 9.75
N SER A 137 11.31 -23.50 8.47
CA SER A 137 11.28 -24.86 7.96
C SER A 137 12.73 -25.35 8.00
N LEU A 138 13.01 -26.18 8.98
CA LEU A 138 14.27 -26.92 9.13
C LEU A 138 14.39 -27.92 7.96
N SER A 139 14.74 -27.42 6.78
CA SER A 139 15.26 -28.26 5.71
C SER A 139 16.76 -28.28 5.86
N THR A 140 17.25 -29.43 6.29
CA THR A 140 18.66 -29.80 6.34
C THR A 140 19.31 -29.52 4.98
N MET A 141 19.98 -28.38 4.84
CA MET A 141 20.95 -28.13 3.78
C MET A 141 22.34 -28.02 4.40
N LYS A 142 23.11 -29.09 4.19
CA LYS A 142 24.51 -29.23 4.43
C LYS A 142 25.28 -28.22 3.55
N SER A 143 26.24 -27.54 4.19
CA SER A 143 27.35 -26.81 3.58
C SER A 143 27.16 -25.29 3.36
N GLY A 144 28.01 -24.53 4.03
CA GLY A 144 28.38 -23.15 3.72
C GLY A 144 28.31 -22.22 4.94
N GLY A 145 29.38 -22.22 5.73
CA GLY A 145 29.50 -21.49 6.99
C GLY A 145 29.42 -19.98 6.89
N ASN A 146 29.23 -19.36 8.04
CA ASN A 146 29.69 -18.03 8.48
C ASN A 146 28.75 -16.83 8.48
N PHE A 147 27.47 -16.93 8.12
CA PHE A 147 26.60 -15.73 8.24
C PHE A 147 25.91 -15.57 9.60
N ILE A 148 25.60 -16.66 10.30
CA ILE A 148 24.92 -16.60 11.62
C ILE A 148 25.89 -16.14 12.73
N LEU A 149 27.17 -16.46 12.61
CA LEU A 149 28.20 -16.03 13.58
C LEU A 149 28.42 -14.51 13.58
N SER A 150 28.15 -13.80 12.51
CA SER A 150 28.39 -12.35 12.40
C SER A 150 27.42 -11.51 13.24
N CYS A 151 26.12 -11.86 13.25
CA CYS A 151 25.13 -11.11 14.03
C CYS A 151 25.24 -11.34 15.54
N PHE A 152 25.49 -12.60 15.96
CA PHE A 152 25.73 -12.91 17.36
C PHE A 152 27.03 -12.31 17.87
N GLY A 153 28.07 -12.27 17.06
CA GLY A 153 29.35 -11.66 17.39
C GLY A 153 29.23 -10.16 17.71
N ILE A 154 28.45 -9.42 16.95
CA ILE A 154 28.27 -7.97 17.17
C ILE A 154 27.51 -7.72 18.49
N ILE A 155 26.48 -8.52 18.80
CA ILE A 155 25.71 -8.38 20.04
C ILE A 155 26.59 -8.70 21.25
N VAL A 156 27.36 -9.80 21.21
CA VAL A 156 28.25 -10.20 22.30
C VAL A 156 29.36 -9.17 22.52
N VAL A 157 29.98 -8.65 21.46
CA VAL A 157 31.00 -7.59 21.56
C VAL A 157 30.44 -6.33 22.20
N ASN A 158 29.22 -5.91 21.83
CA ASN A 158 28.59 -4.73 22.45
C ASN A 158 28.29 -4.95 23.93
N VAL A 159 27.76 -6.13 24.31
CA VAL A 159 27.45 -6.45 25.70
C VAL A 159 28.74 -6.48 26.54
N VAL A 160 29.78 -7.12 26.04
CA VAL A 160 31.08 -7.18 26.74
C VAL A 160 31.69 -5.79 26.85
N TYR A 161 31.68 -4.98 25.81
CA TYR A 161 32.23 -3.62 25.84
C TYR A 161 31.50 -2.71 26.86
N VAL A 162 30.15 -2.79 26.90
CA VAL A 162 29.34 -2.06 27.89
C VAL A 162 29.67 -2.53 29.32
N SER A 163 29.84 -3.85 29.52
CA SER A 163 30.22 -4.42 30.83
C SER A 163 31.61 -3.95 31.30
N LEU A 164 32.60 -3.88 30.40
CA LEU A 164 33.94 -3.44 30.73
C LEU A 164 33.99 -1.95 31.11
N ILE A 165 33.21 -1.11 30.42
CA ILE A 165 33.05 0.31 30.77
C ILE A 165 32.37 0.45 32.13
N SER A 166 31.36 -0.36 32.43
CA SER A 166 30.66 -0.34 33.72
C SER A 166 31.52 -0.78 34.88
N MET A 167 32.53 -1.61 34.63
CA MET A 167 33.51 -2.07 35.64
C MET A 167 34.72 -1.15 35.78
N GLY A 168 34.82 -0.06 34.99
CA GLY A 168 35.90 0.90 35.08
C GLY A 168 37.25 0.36 34.63
N ILE A 169 37.28 -0.63 33.74
CA ILE A 169 38.49 -1.32 33.25
C ILE A 169 39.00 -0.69 31.94
N LEU A 170 38.21 0.21 31.35
CA LEU A 170 38.54 0.98 30.15
C LEU A 170 38.24 2.46 30.37
#